data_1242781806757db82165ee206a634f01
#
_entry.id   1242781806757db82165ee206a634f01
#
_cell.length_a   1.000
_cell.length_b   1.000
_cell.length_c   1.000
_cell.angle_alpha   90.00
_cell.angle_beta   90.00
_cell.angle_gamma   90.00
#
_symmetry.space_group_name_H-M   'P 1'
#
loop_
_entity.id
_entity.type
_entity.pdbx_description
1 polymer ?
#
loop_
_entity_poly.entity_id
_entity_poly.type
_entity_poly.pdbx_seq_one_letter_code
_entity_poly.pdbx_strand_id
1 'polypeptide(L)'
;MMTSIILGEVLSKSAYESAMESILDRLAQDGDVAHEDNSFWQAEGERICEYNNLIKEDKKAEPSEILKNLYKENYDYKMVDDDFIFPVMVHNYLKRHDGTDDFIDRTVFSSILNKETNNKKNIMKNFNKVITSALPYYKTWKQLSSEEKERVSGKKSLAEKLIRIKEGMNAGDWRDSDKGLGGGVYSGNVNIYLVPASLKAIYTILKREYSDELKDIAVKNNLSSLLDILNSFSGEEKKSREMEELIDCWSQARKHFKVSLSCDEIRKRLKFFIKENNLLSDYDRNIIKELPLTVDCKIKDFIEGQKPDILKEGMEFYGISLDSECKPVEVMNSDTGFGFLLDEMDIKEMEEAVKIASLTYPRRLMTAGGLLTANPSVSEDRNLWKFLTVTSYHGTVIWSWQMTMMEKGLLYQAKKTASINKELSDKMRYLATELIKIENAIGEMRNFELWTIKGDKDKFIAVPYGEGSETESNAVQLWSTVSLSLLNPFNVP
;
A
#
# COMPACT_ATOMS: atom_id res chain seq x y z
N MET A 1 9.33 -6.08 -3.40
CA MET A 1 8.28 -6.23 -4.44
C MET A 1 7.80 -4.91 -5.01
N MET A 2 7.24 -3.99 -4.25
CA MET A 2 6.79 -2.68 -4.77
C MET A 2 7.90 -1.90 -5.46
N THR A 3 9.12 -1.89 -4.90
CA THR A 3 10.30 -1.29 -5.55
C THR A 3 10.52 -1.86 -6.96
N SER A 4 10.44 -3.18 -7.12
CA SER A 4 10.61 -3.82 -8.43
C SER A 4 9.47 -3.49 -9.40
N ILE A 5 8.24 -3.31 -8.92
CA ILE A 5 7.11 -2.85 -9.75
C ILE A 5 7.35 -1.41 -10.21
N ILE A 6 7.73 -0.52 -9.30
CA ILE A 6 7.96 0.90 -9.61
C ILE A 6 9.18 1.08 -10.52
N LEU A 7 10.30 0.40 -10.22
CA LEU A 7 11.53 0.45 -11.02
C LEU A 7 11.50 -0.43 -12.27
N GLY A 8 10.49 -1.24 -12.45
CA GLY A 8 10.48 -2.31 -13.43
C GLY A 8 10.95 -1.94 -14.84
N GLU A 9 10.69 -0.69 -15.28
CA GLU A 9 11.11 -0.22 -16.60
C GLU A 9 12.61 0.13 -16.68
N VAL A 10 13.28 0.31 -15.55
CA VAL A 10 14.71 0.61 -15.46
C VAL A 10 15.54 -0.58 -14.99
N LEU A 11 14.92 -1.59 -14.39
CA LEU A 11 15.60 -2.81 -14.00
C LEU A 11 15.94 -3.67 -15.22
N SER A 12 17.14 -4.24 -15.23
CA SER A 12 17.48 -5.29 -16.18
C SER A 12 16.59 -6.52 -15.97
N LYS A 13 16.41 -7.33 -17.04
CA LYS A 13 15.67 -8.60 -16.95
C LYS A 13 16.20 -9.46 -15.81
N SER A 14 17.53 -9.66 -15.74
CA SER A 14 18.16 -10.49 -14.70
C SER A 14 17.94 -9.94 -13.29
N ALA A 15 17.98 -8.61 -13.08
CA ALA A 15 17.72 -8.05 -11.76
C ALA A 15 16.25 -8.25 -11.32
N TYR A 16 15.32 -8.14 -12.26
CA TYR A 16 13.90 -8.39 -11.97
C TYR A 16 13.66 -9.88 -11.65
N GLU A 17 14.26 -10.79 -12.45
CA GLU A 17 14.18 -12.24 -12.22
C GLU A 17 14.78 -12.62 -10.86
N SER A 18 15.98 -12.11 -10.52
CA SER A 18 16.60 -12.37 -9.21
C SER A 18 15.72 -11.91 -8.04
N ALA A 19 15.03 -10.79 -8.19
CA ALA A 19 14.06 -10.35 -7.17
C ALA A 19 12.88 -11.33 -7.02
N MET A 20 12.33 -11.84 -8.14
CA MET A 20 11.27 -12.85 -8.11
C MET A 20 11.76 -14.19 -7.56
N GLU A 21 12.94 -14.66 -7.97
CA GLU A 21 13.54 -15.90 -7.47
C GLU A 21 13.75 -15.84 -5.95
N SER A 22 14.20 -14.70 -5.43
CA SER A 22 14.34 -14.48 -3.99
C SER A 22 13.02 -14.63 -3.22
N ILE A 23 11.90 -14.21 -3.81
CA ILE A 23 10.57 -14.40 -3.23
C ILE A 23 10.14 -15.86 -3.29
N LEU A 24 10.32 -16.50 -4.46
CA LEU A 24 9.92 -17.88 -4.70
C LEU A 24 10.74 -18.87 -3.86
N ASP A 25 12.00 -18.56 -3.58
CA ASP A 25 12.88 -19.35 -2.69
C ASP A 25 12.32 -19.40 -1.26
N ARG A 26 11.73 -18.29 -0.80
CA ARG A 26 11.20 -18.12 0.56
C ARG A 26 9.69 -18.28 0.69
N LEU A 27 9.03 -18.73 -0.37
CA LEU A 27 7.58 -18.91 -0.36
C LEU A 27 7.16 -20.04 0.59
N ALA A 28 6.24 -19.77 1.49
CA ALA A 28 5.69 -20.77 2.39
C ALA A 28 4.98 -21.91 1.63
N GLN A 29 4.75 -23.02 2.33
CA GLN A 29 4.12 -24.19 1.71
C GLN A 29 2.71 -23.90 1.17
N ASP A 30 1.97 -23.03 1.84
CA ASP A 30 0.61 -22.62 1.46
C ASP A 30 0.57 -21.46 0.44
N GLY A 31 1.74 -20.92 0.07
CA GLY A 31 1.87 -19.83 -0.90
C GLY A 31 1.96 -18.44 -0.28
N ASP A 32 2.08 -18.33 1.05
CA ASP A 32 2.30 -17.07 1.77
C ASP A 32 3.69 -16.51 1.44
N VAL A 33 3.79 -15.21 1.18
CA VAL A 33 5.03 -14.52 0.81
C VAL A 33 5.72 -14.01 2.06
N ALA A 34 7.02 -14.28 2.18
CA ALA A 34 7.82 -13.76 3.28
C ALA A 34 8.03 -12.24 3.13
N HIS A 35 7.73 -11.49 4.19
CA HIS A 35 7.96 -10.05 4.24
C HIS A 35 9.44 -9.72 4.44
N GLU A 36 10.05 -10.33 5.44
CA GLU A 36 11.43 -10.11 5.82
C GLU A 36 12.19 -11.43 5.95
N ASP A 37 13.47 -11.36 5.66
CA ASP A 37 14.45 -12.38 5.96
C ASP A 37 15.29 -11.91 7.14
N ASN A 38 14.88 -12.27 8.33
CA ASN A 38 15.56 -11.93 9.58
C ASN A 38 16.76 -12.83 9.89
N SER A 39 17.25 -13.59 8.89
CA SER A 39 18.14 -14.71 9.13
C SER A 39 19.58 -14.33 9.41
N PHE A 40 20.07 -13.12 9.17
CA PHE A 40 21.53 -12.98 9.15
C PHE A 40 22.20 -12.01 10.10
N TRP A 41 21.68 -10.82 10.42
CA TRP A 41 22.51 -9.86 11.16
C TRP A 41 21.98 -9.43 12.52
N GLN A 42 20.74 -9.11 12.63
CA GLN A 42 20.16 -8.60 13.88
C GLN A 42 19.80 -9.74 14.83
N ALA A 43 19.17 -10.78 14.30
CA ALA A 43 18.82 -11.98 15.05
C ALA A 43 20.08 -12.79 15.48
N GLU A 44 21.14 -12.77 14.70
CA GLU A 44 22.41 -13.41 15.04
C GLU A 44 23.10 -12.67 16.19
N GLY A 45 23.15 -11.36 16.17
CA GLY A 45 23.70 -10.54 17.26
C GLY A 45 22.93 -10.75 18.57
N GLU A 46 21.60 -10.73 18.54
CA GLU A 46 20.73 -10.95 19.69
C GLU A 46 20.89 -12.40 20.22
N ARG A 47 20.91 -13.41 19.36
CA ARG A 47 21.10 -14.80 19.74
C ARG A 47 22.50 -15.10 20.26
N ILE A 48 23.53 -14.45 19.71
CA ILE A 48 24.90 -14.53 20.26
C ILE A 48 24.95 -13.89 21.66
N CYS A 49 24.26 -12.76 21.85
CA CYS A 49 24.13 -12.13 23.18
C CYS A 49 23.37 -13.05 24.15
N GLU A 50 22.28 -13.67 23.72
CA GLU A 50 21.51 -14.61 24.52
C GLU A 50 22.35 -15.87 24.86
N TYR A 51 23.04 -16.43 23.90
CA TYR A 51 23.98 -17.55 24.12
C TYR A 51 25.06 -17.19 25.13
N ASN A 52 25.69 -16.01 24.98
CA ASN A 52 26.72 -15.56 25.92
C ASN A 52 26.18 -15.31 27.33
N ASN A 53 24.93 -14.86 27.45
CA ASN A 53 24.25 -14.68 28.73
C ASN A 53 23.91 -16.02 29.38
N LEU A 54 23.42 -16.99 28.60
CA LEU A 54 23.15 -18.35 29.09
C LEU A 54 24.40 -19.06 29.58
N ILE A 55 25.54 -18.89 28.88
CA ILE A 55 26.86 -19.42 29.33
C ILE A 55 27.30 -18.75 30.63
N LYS A 56 27.13 -17.42 30.74
CA LYS A 56 27.49 -16.68 32.00
C LYS A 56 26.65 -17.07 33.22
N GLU A 57 25.39 -17.46 32.96
CA GLU A 57 24.46 -17.87 34.03
C GLU A 57 24.58 -19.34 34.43
N ASP A 58 25.59 -20.07 33.89
CA ASP A 58 25.84 -21.50 34.16
C ASP A 58 24.60 -22.40 33.93
N LYS A 59 23.67 -21.93 33.11
CA LYS A 59 22.50 -22.70 32.70
C LYS A 59 22.95 -23.69 31.61
N LYS A 60 22.83 -24.98 31.89
CA LYS A 60 23.07 -26.09 30.96
C LYS A 60 21.98 -26.11 29.84
N ALA A 61 21.92 -25.09 29.01
CA ALA A 61 21.24 -25.22 27.73
C ALA A 61 22.19 -25.96 26.77
N GLU A 62 21.71 -27.06 26.16
CA GLU A 62 22.50 -27.79 25.17
C GLU A 62 22.96 -26.82 24.07
N PRO A 63 24.27 -26.56 23.92
CA PRO A 63 24.79 -25.63 22.92
C PRO A 63 24.32 -25.97 21.49
N SER A 64 24.01 -27.24 21.25
CA SER A 64 23.51 -27.76 19.97
C SER A 64 22.11 -27.23 19.60
N GLU A 65 21.23 -26.96 20.58
CA GLU A 65 19.88 -26.41 20.29
C GLU A 65 19.93 -24.92 19.99
N ILE A 66 20.76 -24.18 20.72
CA ILE A 66 20.96 -22.74 20.46
C ILE A 66 21.65 -22.55 19.12
N LEU A 67 22.67 -23.34 18.79
CA LEU A 67 23.32 -23.29 17.49
C LEU A 67 22.36 -23.69 16.35
N LYS A 68 21.50 -24.70 16.52
CA LYS A 68 20.45 -25.04 15.56
C LYS A 68 19.47 -23.90 15.33
N ASN A 69 19.13 -23.16 16.38
CA ASN A 69 18.24 -21.99 16.28
C ASN A 69 18.95 -20.76 15.69
N LEU A 70 20.27 -20.62 15.86
CA LEU A 70 21.10 -19.57 15.24
C LEU A 70 21.10 -19.66 13.71
N TYR A 71 21.10 -20.88 13.16
CA TYR A 71 21.11 -21.11 11.72
C TYR A 71 19.71 -21.40 11.13
N LYS A 72 18.66 -21.29 11.94
CA LYS A 72 17.30 -21.43 11.43
C LYS A 72 16.90 -20.14 10.73
N GLU A 73 16.67 -20.25 9.43
CA GLU A 73 16.07 -19.17 8.64
C GLU A 73 14.78 -18.71 9.32
N ASN A 74 14.71 -17.43 9.65
CA ASN A 74 13.57 -16.85 10.35
C ASN A 74 12.84 -15.90 9.41
N TYR A 75 11.94 -16.47 8.60
CA TYR A 75 11.11 -15.68 7.69
C TYR A 75 9.88 -15.14 8.42
N ASP A 76 9.62 -13.87 8.22
CA ASP A 76 8.44 -13.21 8.75
C ASP A 76 7.31 -13.23 7.72
N TYR A 77 6.19 -13.86 8.08
CA TYR A 77 4.98 -13.94 7.26
C TYR A 77 3.83 -13.12 7.86
N LYS A 78 4.11 -12.09 8.68
CA LYS A 78 3.07 -11.30 9.35
C LYS A 78 2.19 -10.50 8.40
N MET A 79 2.74 -10.10 7.24
CA MET A 79 2.08 -9.21 6.30
C MET A 79 1.05 -9.94 5.45
N VAL A 80 0.03 -9.21 5.00
CA VAL A 80 -1.00 -9.73 4.10
C VAL A 80 -0.92 -9.13 2.70
N ASP A 81 -0.33 -7.95 2.55
CA ASP A 81 -0.21 -7.25 1.27
C ASP A 81 0.84 -7.87 0.34
N ASP A 82 1.88 -8.48 0.87
CA ASP A 82 2.91 -9.15 0.09
C ASP A 82 2.34 -10.25 -0.82
N ASP A 83 1.36 -11.00 -0.33
CA ASP A 83 0.66 -12.02 -1.11
C ASP A 83 -0.01 -11.44 -2.36
N PHE A 84 -0.57 -10.23 -2.24
CA PHE A 84 -1.29 -9.57 -3.31
C PHE A 84 -0.39 -8.74 -4.24
N ILE A 85 0.78 -8.32 -3.77
CA ILE A 85 1.76 -7.60 -4.61
C ILE A 85 2.43 -8.57 -5.59
N PHE A 86 2.71 -9.79 -5.18
CA PHE A 86 3.49 -10.75 -5.98
C PHE A 86 2.85 -11.11 -7.34
N PRO A 87 1.55 -11.42 -7.48
CA PRO A 87 0.93 -11.65 -8.78
C PRO A 87 1.04 -10.45 -9.74
N VAL A 88 0.96 -9.23 -9.22
CA VAL A 88 1.15 -8.01 -10.01
C VAL A 88 2.58 -7.92 -10.53
N MET A 89 3.56 -8.27 -9.70
CA MET A 89 4.97 -8.32 -10.09
C MET A 89 5.21 -9.35 -11.20
N VAL A 90 4.66 -10.55 -11.07
CA VAL A 90 4.74 -11.60 -12.12
C VAL A 90 4.08 -11.14 -13.42
N HIS A 91 2.88 -10.55 -13.34
CA HIS A 91 2.18 -10.04 -14.52
C HIS A 91 2.99 -8.97 -15.26
N ASN A 92 3.57 -8.02 -14.51
CA ASN A 92 4.39 -6.95 -15.11
C ASN A 92 5.64 -7.50 -15.79
N TYR A 93 6.27 -8.52 -15.20
CA TYR A 93 7.40 -9.22 -15.81
C TYR A 93 7.00 -9.87 -17.15
N LEU A 94 5.94 -10.69 -17.14
CA LEU A 94 5.47 -11.38 -18.33
C LEU A 94 5.03 -10.46 -19.45
N LYS A 95 4.41 -9.32 -19.10
CA LYS A 95 4.00 -8.30 -20.07
C LYS A 95 5.20 -7.68 -20.81
N ARG A 96 6.35 -7.56 -20.13
CA ARG A 96 7.57 -6.95 -20.70
C ARG A 96 8.41 -7.90 -21.51
N HIS A 97 8.40 -9.18 -21.15
CA HIS A 97 9.26 -10.22 -21.72
C HIS A 97 8.46 -11.24 -22.52
N ASP A 98 7.54 -10.74 -23.35
CA ASP A 98 6.54 -11.52 -24.06
C ASP A 98 7.15 -12.66 -24.92
N GLY A 99 6.76 -13.89 -24.58
CA GLY A 99 6.85 -15.06 -25.47
C GLY A 99 8.21 -15.78 -25.57
N THR A 100 9.32 -15.28 -25.00
CA THR A 100 10.66 -15.90 -25.14
C THR A 100 11.26 -16.35 -23.81
N ASP A 101 10.45 -16.42 -22.75
CA ASP A 101 10.95 -16.50 -21.41
C ASP A 101 10.76 -17.88 -20.79
N ASP A 102 11.86 -18.49 -20.40
CA ASP A 102 11.93 -19.75 -19.66
C ASP A 102 11.79 -19.58 -18.14
N PHE A 103 11.67 -18.35 -17.63
CA PHE A 103 11.66 -18.06 -16.19
C PHE A 103 10.60 -18.86 -15.44
N ILE A 104 9.38 -18.93 -15.99
CA ILE A 104 8.27 -19.64 -15.33
C ILE A 104 8.58 -21.14 -15.20
N ASP A 105 9.24 -21.72 -16.19
CA ASP A 105 9.55 -23.15 -16.21
C ASP A 105 10.87 -23.53 -15.51
N ARG A 106 11.64 -22.53 -15.01
CA ARG A 106 12.89 -22.77 -14.29
C ARG A 106 12.66 -23.49 -12.98
N THR A 107 13.65 -24.30 -12.64
CA THR A 107 13.79 -24.87 -11.31
C THR A 107 14.57 -23.91 -10.42
N VAL A 108 14.08 -23.69 -9.19
CA VAL A 108 14.75 -22.93 -8.14
C VAL A 108 14.91 -23.81 -6.92
N PHE A 109 15.92 -23.54 -6.11
CA PHE A 109 16.06 -24.16 -4.80
C PHE A 109 15.18 -23.42 -3.80
N SER A 110 14.34 -24.12 -3.05
CA SER A 110 13.57 -23.54 -1.95
C SER A 110 14.27 -23.79 -0.64
N SER A 111 14.74 -22.73 0.00
CA SER A 111 15.38 -22.79 1.32
C SER A 111 14.45 -23.37 2.37
N ILE A 112 13.16 -22.98 2.34
CA ILE A 112 12.15 -23.46 3.30
C ILE A 112 11.91 -24.95 3.16
N LEU A 113 11.79 -25.45 1.93
CA LEU A 113 11.53 -26.85 1.66
C LEU A 113 12.81 -27.70 1.59
N ASN A 114 13.97 -27.04 1.61
CA ASN A 114 15.30 -27.64 1.44
C ASN A 114 15.35 -28.58 0.24
N LYS A 115 14.79 -28.19 -0.90
CA LYS A 115 14.75 -28.96 -2.14
C LYS A 115 14.50 -28.09 -3.36
N GLU A 116 14.84 -28.63 -4.52
CA GLU A 116 14.46 -28.02 -5.79
C GLU A 116 12.94 -28.01 -5.98
N THR A 117 12.44 -26.92 -6.53
CA THR A 117 11.05 -26.72 -6.90
C THR A 117 10.98 -25.92 -8.20
N ASN A 118 9.84 -25.91 -8.87
CA ASN A 118 9.65 -25.20 -10.12
C ASN A 118 8.93 -23.87 -9.87
N ASN A 119 9.34 -22.81 -10.56
CA ASN A 119 8.76 -21.47 -10.43
C ASN A 119 7.26 -21.47 -10.72
N LYS A 120 6.82 -22.13 -11.80
CA LYS A 120 5.40 -22.25 -12.16
C LYS A 120 4.57 -22.78 -10.99
N LYS A 121 5.05 -23.86 -10.37
CA LYS A 121 4.38 -24.47 -9.21
C LYS A 121 4.27 -23.49 -8.05
N ASN A 122 5.34 -22.78 -7.73
CA ASN A 122 5.34 -21.82 -6.61
C ASN A 122 4.47 -20.60 -6.89
N ILE A 123 4.49 -20.07 -8.11
CA ILE A 123 3.58 -19.01 -8.56
C ILE A 123 2.12 -19.47 -8.40
N MET A 124 1.80 -20.70 -8.83
CA MET A 124 0.44 -21.24 -8.70
C MET A 124 0.01 -21.43 -7.24
N LYS A 125 0.93 -21.73 -6.32
CA LYS A 125 0.61 -21.78 -4.88
C LYS A 125 0.21 -20.40 -4.35
N ASN A 126 0.97 -19.35 -4.68
CA ASN A 126 0.59 -17.99 -4.28
C ASN A 126 -0.74 -17.58 -4.92
N PHE A 127 -0.99 -17.87 -6.19
CA PHE A 127 -2.28 -17.59 -6.83
C PHE A 127 -3.44 -18.29 -6.10
N ASN A 128 -3.25 -19.54 -5.70
CA ASN A 128 -4.25 -20.26 -4.89
C ASN A 128 -4.46 -19.57 -3.54
N LYS A 129 -3.40 -19.10 -2.88
CA LYS A 129 -3.49 -18.35 -1.61
C LYS A 129 -4.32 -17.08 -1.78
N VAL A 130 -4.00 -16.26 -2.77
CA VAL A 130 -4.72 -15.01 -3.09
C VAL A 130 -6.21 -15.27 -3.37
N ILE A 131 -6.50 -16.24 -4.26
CA ILE A 131 -7.90 -16.60 -4.57
C ILE A 131 -8.62 -17.07 -3.32
N THR A 132 -8.01 -17.97 -2.55
CA THR A 132 -8.60 -18.50 -1.30
C THR A 132 -8.91 -17.38 -0.30
N SER A 133 -8.03 -16.41 -0.16
CA SER A 133 -8.22 -15.26 0.72
C SER A 133 -9.35 -14.33 0.24
N ALA A 134 -9.55 -14.23 -1.07
CA ALA A 134 -10.59 -13.39 -1.67
C ALA A 134 -12.00 -14.04 -1.64
N LEU A 135 -12.11 -15.37 -1.62
CA LEU A 135 -13.38 -16.10 -1.74
C LEU A 135 -14.41 -15.82 -0.63
N PRO A 136 -14.06 -15.64 0.66
CA PRO A 136 -15.06 -15.39 1.72
C PRO A 136 -15.91 -14.14 1.46
N TYR A 137 -15.28 -13.05 1.04
CA TYR A 137 -16.00 -11.83 0.66
C TYR A 137 -16.91 -12.05 -0.54
N TYR A 138 -16.40 -12.67 -1.60
CA TYR A 138 -17.15 -12.98 -2.81
C TYR A 138 -18.35 -13.89 -2.58
N LYS A 139 -18.19 -14.99 -1.82
CA LYS A 139 -19.27 -15.92 -1.50
C LYS A 139 -20.41 -15.23 -0.74
N THR A 140 -20.08 -14.31 0.17
CA THR A 140 -21.07 -13.52 0.89
C THR A 140 -21.73 -12.48 -0.02
N TRP A 141 -20.95 -11.77 -0.82
CA TRP A 141 -21.45 -10.79 -1.78
C TRP A 141 -22.40 -11.42 -2.82
N LYS A 142 -22.12 -12.64 -3.27
CA LYS A 142 -22.94 -13.37 -4.24
C LYS A 142 -24.37 -13.64 -3.74
N GLN A 143 -24.57 -13.73 -2.44
CA GLN A 143 -25.86 -13.95 -1.79
C GLN A 143 -26.72 -12.67 -1.71
N LEU A 144 -26.15 -11.50 -1.97
CA LEU A 144 -26.85 -10.23 -1.91
C LEU A 144 -27.74 -10.02 -3.14
N SER A 145 -28.89 -9.37 -2.97
CA SER A 145 -29.71 -8.86 -4.07
C SER A 145 -28.98 -7.76 -4.85
N SER A 146 -29.46 -7.44 -6.05
CA SER A 146 -28.86 -6.35 -6.86
C SER A 146 -28.87 -5.01 -6.12
N GLU A 147 -29.98 -4.66 -5.45
CA GLU A 147 -30.09 -3.44 -4.65
C GLU A 147 -29.08 -3.41 -3.49
N GLU A 148 -28.86 -4.56 -2.84
CA GLU A 148 -27.89 -4.69 -1.75
C GLU A 148 -26.46 -4.56 -2.23
N LYS A 149 -26.12 -5.06 -3.43
CA LYS A 149 -24.81 -4.94 -4.06
C LYS A 149 -24.48 -3.48 -4.38
N GLU A 150 -25.46 -2.66 -4.69
CA GLU A 150 -25.27 -1.21 -4.87
C GLU A 150 -24.95 -0.48 -3.54
N ARG A 151 -25.46 -1.01 -2.43
CA ARG A 151 -25.38 -0.42 -1.09
C ARG A 151 -24.55 -1.26 -0.12
N VAL A 152 -23.35 -1.70 -0.55
CA VAL A 152 -22.46 -2.52 0.30
C VAL A 152 -21.85 -1.74 1.47
N SER A 153 -21.72 -0.42 1.34
CA SER A 153 -21.22 0.43 2.43
C SER A 153 -22.02 0.24 3.72
N GLY A 154 -21.33 0.05 4.84
CA GLY A 154 -21.96 -0.17 6.15
C GLY A 154 -22.54 -1.56 6.39
N LYS A 155 -22.48 -2.50 5.43
CA LYS A 155 -22.87 -3.91 5.66
C LYS A 155 -21.77 -4.65 6.43
N LYS A 156 -21.87 -4.66 7.75
CA LYS A 156 -20.91 -5.31 8.67
C LYS A 156 -20.66 -6.77 8.31
N SER A 157 -21.70 -7.55 8.06
CA SER A 157 -21.59 -8.99 7.72
C SER A 157 -20.75 -9.26 6.45
N LEU A 158 -20.72 -8.32 5.52
CA LEU A 158 -19.87 -8.39 4.33
C LEU A 158 -18.47 -7.85 4.63
N ALA A 159 -18.35 -6.73 5.32
CA ALA A 159 -17.08 -6.12 5.68
C ALA A 159 -16.21 -7.04 6.57
N GLU A 160 -16.82 -7.85 7.43
CA GLU A 160 -16.11 -8.87 8.23
C GLU A 160 -15.45 -9.98 7.39
N LYS A 161 -15.73 -10.05 6.10
CA LYS A 161 -15.12 -11.00 5.15
C LYS A 161 -13.98 -10.40 4.32
N LEU A 162 -13.65 -9.13 4.56
CA LEU A 162 -12.48 -8.49 3.97
C LEU A 162 -11.18 -9.08 4.51
N ILE A 163 -10.07 -8.79 3.84
CA ILE A 163 -8.75 -9.20 4.30
C ILE A 163 -8.43 -8.50 5.61
N ARG A 164 -8.19 -9.28 6.63
CA ARG A 164 -7.86 -8.84 7.97
C ARG A 164 -6.38 -9.08 8.24
N ILE A 165 -5.73 -8.21 9.02
CA ILE A 165 -4.40 -8.49 9.57
C ILE A 165 -4.41 -9.80 10.36
N LYS A 166 -3.28 -10.51 10.38
CA LYS A 166 -3.17 -11.82 11.05
C LYS A 166 -3.46 -11.69 12.55
N GLU A 167 -4.04 -12.73 13.13
CA GLU A 167 -4.44 -12.72 14.55
C GLU A 167 -3.21 -12.49 15.45
N GLY A 168 -3.37 -11.64 16.45
CA GLY A 168 -2.30 -11.27 17.38
C GLY A 168 -1.33 -10.21 16.84
N MET A 169 -1.47 -9.76 15.58
CA MET A 169 -0.63 -8.71 15.01
C MET A 169 -1.30 -7.33 15.11
N ASN A 170 -0.49 -6.29 15.26
CA ASN A 170 -0.93 -4.90 15.25
C ASN A 170 -0.79 -4.26 13.87
N ALA A 171 -0.05 -4.90 12.97
CA ALA A 171 0.21 -4.49 11.60
C ALA A 171 0.03 -5.67 10.64
N GLY A 172 -0.12 -5.42 9.37
CA GLY A 172 -0.32 -6.48 8.38
C GLY A 172 -0.21 -6.00 6.93
N ASP A 173 0.14 -4.74 6.73
CA ASP A 173 0.48 -4.18 5.42
C ASP A 173 1.71 -3.27 5.53
N TRP A 174 2.08 -2.61 4.44
CA TRP A 174 3.26 -1.73 4.39
C TRP A 174 3.32 -0.69 5.52
N ARG A 175 2.20 -0.42 6.22
CA ARG A 175 2.13 0.43 7.42
C ARG A 175 2.37 -0.42 8.68
N ASP A 176 3.53 -1.05 8.73
CA ASP A 176 3.88 -2.13 9.66
C ASP A 176 4.26 -1.69 11.08
N SER A 177 4.24 -0.38 11.38
CA SER A 177 4.36 0.09 12.76
C SER A 177 3.08 -0.18 13.56
N ASP A 178 3.20 -0.33 14.88
CA ASP A 178 2.11 -0.69 15.82
C ASP A 178 0.79 0.06 15.62
N LYS A 179 0.88 1.32 15.19
CA LYS A 179 -0.27 2.22 15.00
C LYS A 179 -0.40 2.73 13.57
N GLY A 180 0.36 2.16 12.64
CA GLY A 180 0.34 2.59 11.23
C GLY A 180 -1.03 2.55 10.58
N LEU A 181 -1.89 1.61 11.00
CA LEU A 181 -3.29 1.49 10.58
C LEU A 181 -4.28 2.28 11.44
N GLY A 182 -3.79 3.16 12.35
CA GLY A 182 -4.66 3.92 13.26
C GLY A 182 -5.44 3.07 14.26
N GLY A 183 -5.02 1.83 14.49
CA GLY A 183 -5.73 0.85 15.32
C GLY A 183 -6.79 0.04 14.57
N GLY A 184 -6.87 0.18 13.25
CA GLY A 184 -7.73 -0.66 12.41
C GLY A 184 -7.17 -2.06 12.20
N VAL A 185 -8.03 -2.97 11.76
CA VAL A 185 -7.72 -4.39 11.58
C VAL A 185 -7.95 -4.90 10.15
N TYR A 186 -8.56 -4.09 9.29
CA TYR A 186 -8.73 -4.35 7.87
C TYR A 186 -8.00 -3.28 7.08
N SER A 187 -6.95 -3.67 6.36
CA SER A 187 -6.12 -2.75 5.59
C SER A 187 -6.84 -2.18 4.38
N GLY A 188 -6.80 -0.85 4.22
CA GLY A 188 -7.46 -0.16 3.11
C GLY A 188 -6.83 -0.50 1.76
N ASN A 189 -5.52 -0.30 1.61
CA ASN A 189 -4.81 -0.50 0.34
C ASN A 189 -4.91 -1.95 -0.18
N VAL A 190 -4.81 -2.95 0.70
CA VAL A 190 -4.98 -4.37 0.33
C VAL A 190 -6.39 -4.61 -0.17
N ASN A 191 -7.38 -4.10 0.53
CA ASN A 191 -8.78 -4.40 0.21
C ASN A 191 -9.32 -3.65 -1.01
N ILE A 192 -8.86 -2.42 -1.27
CA ILE A 192 -9.45 -1.58 -2.31
C ILE A 192 -8.61 -1.46 -3.59
N TYR A 193 -7.31 -1.73 -3.52
CA TYR A 193 -6.40 -1.62 -4.67
C TYR A 193 -5.64 -2.91 -4.98
N LEU A 194 -4.95 -3.48 -4.00
CA LEU A 194 -4.08 -4.64 -4.23
C LEU A 194 -4.85 -5.92 -4.53
N VAL A 195 -5.97 -6.19 -3.82
CA VAL A 195 -6.75 -7.41 -4.09
C VAL A 195 -7.31 -7.43 -5.49
N PRO A 196 -8.07 -6.39 -5.98
CA PRO A 196 -8.57 -6.42 -7.34
C PRO A 196 -7.45 -6.43 -8.39
N ALA A 197 -6.34 -5.68 -8.19
CA ALA A 197 -5.20 -5.68 -9.09
C ALA A 197 -4.55 -7.07 -9.19
N SER A 198 -4.36 -7.74 -8.05
CA SER A 198 -3.83 -9.09 -7.97
C SER A 198 -4.72 -10.10 -8.70
N LEU A 199 -6.02 -10.05 -8.48
CA LEU A 199 -6.98 -10.93 -9.15
C LEU A 199 -7.00 -10.70 -10.67
N LYS A 200 -6.91 -9.45 -11.15
CA LYS A 200 -6.78 -9.12 -12.58
C LYS A 200 -5.48 -9.66 -13.16
N ALA A 201 -4.36 -9.53 -12.43
CA ALA A 201 -3.07 -10.07 -12.82
C ALA A 201 -3.13 -11.60 -12.96
N ILE A 202 -3.65 -12.29 -11.94
CA ILE A 202 -3.86 -13.75 -11.95
C ILE A 202 -4.73 -14.15 -13.14
N TYR A 203 -5.88 -13.50 -13.34
CA TYR A 203 -6.79 -13.82 -14.45
C TYR A 203 -6.09 -13.70 -15.81
N THR A 204 -5.33 -12.63 -16.01
CA THR A 204 -4.60 -12.40 -17.26
C THR A 204 -3.55 -13.48 -17.51
N ILE A 205 -2.79 -13.85 -16.45
CA ILE A 205 -1.78 -14.90 -16.53
C ILE A 205 -2.42 -16.26 -16.79
N LEU A 206 -3.46 -16.62 -16.03
CA LEU A 206 -4.16 -17.89 -16.22
C LEU A 206 -4.79 -18.01 -17.62
N LYS A 207 -5.35 -16.93 -18.15
CA LYS A 207 -5.91 -16.92 -19.49
C LYS A 207 -4.85 -17.18 -20.58
N ARG A 208 -3.65 -16.60 -20.40
CA ARG A 208 -2.50 -16.81 -21.29
C ARG A 208 -1.95 -18.23 -21.20
N GLU A 209 -1.71 -18.72 -19.98
CA GLU A 209 -1.01 -19.98 -19.69
C GLU A 209 -1.96 -21.19 -19.58
N TYR A 210 -3.28 -21.00 -19.84
CA TYR A 210 -4.27 -22.04 -19.64
C TYR A 210 -3.96 -23.32 -20.43
N SER A 211 -3.76 -24.41 -19.71
CA SER A 211 -3.44 -25.74 -20.23
C SER A 211 -3.86 -26.83 -19.25
N ASP A 212 -3.90 -28.06 -19.73
CA ASP A 212 -4.13 -29.23 -18.85
C ASP A 212 -3.01 -29.41 -17.84
N GLU A 213 -1.77 -29.00 -18.18
CA GLU A 213 -0.63 -29.00 -17.25
C GLU A 213 -0.89 -28.15 -16.02
N LEU A 214 -1.49 -26.96 -16.15
CA LEU A 214 -1.84 -26.11 -14.99
C LEU A 214 -2.86 -26.79 -14.08
N LYS A 215 -3.84 -27.48 -14.65
CA LYS A 215 -4.82 -28.25 -13.88
C LYS A 215 -4.13 -29.42 -13.15
N ASP A 216 -3.23 -30.12 -13.81
CA ASP A 216 -2.44 -31.18 -13.21
C ASP A 216 -1.59 -30.67 -12.03
N ILE A 217 -0.95 -29.51 -12.19
CA ILE A 217 -0.20 -28.85 -11.11
C ILE A 217 -1.14 -28.55 -9.94
N ALA A 218 -2.31 -27.96 -10.21
CA ALA A 218 -3.30 -27.62 -9.18
C ALA A 218 -3.78 -28.88 -8.42
N VAL A 219 -4.10 -29.96 -9.13
CA VAL A 219 -4.52 -31.24 -8.52
C VAL A 219 -3.39 -31.85 -7.69
N LYS A 220 -2.18 -32.02 -8.24
CA LYS A 220 -1.04 -32.64 -7.56
C LYS A 220 -0.58 -31.88 -6.31
N ASN A 221 -0.87 -30.60 -6.23
CA ASN A 221 -0.47 -29.75 -5.09
C ASN A 221 -1.65 -29.32 -4.21
N ASN A 222 -2.83 -29.89 -4.40
CA ASN A 222 -4.05 -29.59 -3.63
C ASN A 222 -4.43 -28.09 -3.65
N LEU A 223 -4.27 -27.42 -4.80
CA LEU A 223 -4.60 -26.00 -4.99
C LEU A 223 -6.09 -25.87 -5.38
N SER A 224 -6.99 -26.16 -4.44
CA SER A 224 -8.43 -26.33 -4.71
C SER A 224 -9.08 -25.07 -5.28
N SER A 225 -8.83 -23.91 -4.69
CA SER A 225 -9.44 -22.64 -5.15
C SER A 225 -8.97 -22.26 -6.55
N LEU A 226 -7.70 -22.50 -6.86
CA LEU A 226 -7.15 -22.31 -8.21
C LEU A 226 -7.76 -23.30 -9.19
N LEU A 227 -7.90 -24.56 -8.80
CA LEU A 227 -8.49 -25.61 -9.64
C LEU A 227 -9.95 -25.28 -10.00
N ASP A 228 -10.73 -24.79 -9.03
CA ASP A 228 -12.13 -24.36 -9.26
C ASP A 228 -12.17 -23.25 -10.31
N ILE A 229 -11.31 -22.26 -10.21
CA ILE A 229 -11.19 -21.19 -11.20
C ILE A 229 -10.77 -21.75 -12.57
N LEU A 230 -9.73 -22.61 -12.63
CA LEU A 230 -9.29 -23.24 -13.89
C LEU A 230 -10.41 -24.07 -14.55
N ASN A 231 -11.26 -24.73 -13.79
CA ASN A 231 -12.39 -25.47 -14.31
C ASN A 231 -13.56 -24.58 -14.80
N SER A 232 -13.60 -23.33 -14.36
CA SER A 232 -14.62 -22.36 -14.83
C SER A 232 -14.28 -21.72 -16.17
N PHE A 233 -13.04 -21.91 -16.69
CA PHE A 233 -12.64 -21.40 -18.00
C PHE A 233 -13.38 -22.11 -19.12
N SER A 234 -13.94 -21.35 -20.06
CA SER A 234 -14.73 -21.87 -21.16
C SER A 234 -14.56 -21.05 -22.46
N GLY A 235 -14.91 -21.66 -23.58
CA GLY A 235 -14.86 -21.04 -24.91
C GLY A 235 -13.46 -20.87 -25.47
N GLU A 236 -13.37 -20.46 -26.75
CA GLU A 236 -12.11 -20.22 -27.45
C GLU A 236 -11.31 -19.06 -26.82
N GLU A 237 -12.01 -18.06 -26.26
CA GLU A 237 -11.41 -16.91 -25.61
C GLU A 237 -10.91 -17.20 -24.19
N LYS A 238 -11.07 -18.46 -23.71
CA LYS A 238 -10.66 -18.87 -22.36
C LYS A 238 -11.14 -17.88 -21.30
N LYS A 239 -12.45 -17.65 -21.19
CA LYS A 239 -13.07 -16.76 -20.21
C LYS A 239 -13.55 -17.55 -18.99
N SER A 240 -13.41 -16.96 -17.82
CA SER A 240 -14.02 -17.42 -16.56
C SER A 240 -14.95 -16.34 -16.01
N ARG A 241 -16.26 -16.58 -16.13
CA ARG A 241 -17.26 -15.69 -15.53
C ARG A 241 -17.08 -15.56 -14.02
N GLU A 242 -16.68 -16.64 -13.37
CA GLU A 242 -16.49 -16.65 -11.92
C GLU A 242 -15.34 -15.70 -11.52
N MET A 243 -14.25 -15.71 -12.29
CA MET A 243 -13.11 -14.80 -12.03
C MET A 243 -13.48 -13.34 -12.31
N GLU A 244 -14.25 -13.08 -13.36
CA GLU A 244 -14.74 -11.74 -13.69
C GLU A 244 -15.66 -11.19 -12.57
N GLU A 245 -16.59 -12.01 -12.08
CA GLU A 245 -17.47 -11.65 -10.95
C GLU A 245 -16.67 -11.45 -9.63
N LEU A 246 -15.62 -12.25 -9.40
CA LEU A 246 -14.75 -12.11 -8.25
C LEU A 246 -13.99 -10.77 -8.27
N ILE A 247 -13.44 -10.40 -9.42
CA ILE A 247 -12.75 -9.12 -9.63
C ILE A 247 -13.72 -7.94 -9.43
N ASP A 248 -14.90 -8.01 -10.07
CA ASP A 248 -15.93 -6.96 -9.95
C ASP A 248 -16.37 -6.77 -8.50
N CYS A 249 -16.63 -7.88 -7.79
CA CYS A 249 -16.97 -7.87 -6.38
C CYS A 249 -15.91 -7.11 -5.53
N TRP A 250 -14.64 -7.44 -5.70
CA TRP A 250 -13.57 -6.81 -4.93
C TRP A 250 -13.35 -5.35 -5.32
N SER A 251 -13.60 -4.97 -6.55
CA SER A 251 -13.62 -3.57 -6.97
C SER A 251 -14.71 -2.75 -6.25
N GLN A 252 -15.76 -3.39 -5.71
CA GLN A 252 -16.78 -2.73 -4.88
C GLN A 252 -16.40 -2.65 -3.39
N ALA A 253 -15.40 -3.43 -2.93
CA ALA A 253 -14.99 -3.49 -1.53
C ALA A 253 -14.55 -2.11 -0.98
N ARG A 254 -14.02 -1.24 -1.85
CA ARG A 254 -13.64 0.14 -1.51
C ARG A 254 -14.75 0.96 -0.86
N LYS A 255 -16.02 0.66 -1.16
CA LYS A 255 -17.17 1.37 -0.59
C LYS A 255 -17.27 1.25 0.93
N HIS A 256 -16.71 0.19 1.53
CA HIS A 256 -16.66 0.03 2.98
C HIS A 256 -15.75 1.06 3.67
N PHE A 257 -14.72 1.54 2.97
CA PHE A 257 -13.70 2.47 3.50
C PHE A 257 -14.05 3.93 3.27
N LYS A 258 -15.14 4.20 2.55
CA LYS A 258 -15.49 5.56 2.12
C LYS A 258 -15.92 6.43 3.29
N VAL A 259 -15.29 7.59 3.40
CA VAL A 259 -15.62 8.69 4.30
C VAL A 259 -16.10 9.86 3.47
N SER A 260 -17.25 10.43 3.82
CA SER A 260 -17.82 11.61 3.15
C SER A 260 -18.10 12.66 4.20
N LEU A 261 -17.50 13.85 4.07
CA LEU A 261 -17.64 14.97 4.99
C LEU A 261 -18.18 16.18 4.24
N SER A 262 -19.23 16.80 4.77
CA SER A 262 -19.69 18.10 4.31
C SER A 262 -18.69 19.21 4.63
N CYS A 263 -18.80 20.35 3.94
CA CYS A 263 -17.96 21.51 4.21
C CYS A 263 -18.05 21.98 5.69
N ASP A 264 -19.24 21.93 6.28
CA ASP A 264 -19.46 22.32 7.68
C ASP A 264 -18.83 21.33 8.66
N GLU A 265 -18.88 20.04 8.38
CA GLU A 265 -18.18 19.02 9.18
C GLU A 265 -16.67 19.22 9.12
N ILE A 266 -16.10 19.45 7.93
CA ILE A 266 -14.67 19.73 7.77
C ILE A 266 -14.27 20.96 8.59
N ARG A 267 -15.05 22.05 8.50
CA ARG A 267 -14.80 23.27 9.26
C ARG A 267 -14.80 23.02 10.77
N LYS A 268 -15.84 22.35 11.25
CA LYS A 268 -16.00 22.01 12.67
C LYS A 268 -14.85 21.13 13.16
N ARG A 269 -14.49 20.09 12.41
CA ARG A 269 -13.43 19.14 12.75
C ARG A 269 -12.05 19.79 12.74
N LEU A 270 -11.73 20.62 11.74
CA LEU A 270 -10.46 21.37 11.71
C LEU A 270 -10.35 22.37 12.87
N LYS A 271 -11.45 23.11 13.17
CA LYS A 271 -11.49 23.99 14.34
C LYS A 271 -11.23 23.22 15.62
N PHE A 272 -11.83 22.04 15.77
CA PHE A 272 -11.65 21.15 16.91
C PHE A 272 -10.21 20.64 16.99
N PHE A 273 -9.64 20.14 15.88
CA PHE A 273 -8.25 19.69 15.79
C PHE A 273 -7.26 20.78 16.21
N ILE A 274 -7.37 21.98 15.64
CA ILE A 274 -6.47 23.09 15.94
C ILE A 274 -6.56 23.52 17.40
N LYS A 275 -7.78 23.51 17.99
CA LYS A 275 -8.00 23.94 19.37
C LYS A 275 -7.57 22.88 20.39
N GLU A 276 -7.93 21.64 20.17
CA GLU A 276 -7.92 20.58 21.20
C GLU A 276 -6.73 19.59 21.07
N ASN A 277 -5.98 19.63 19.96
CA ASN A 277 -4.82 18.78 19.80
C ASN A 277 -3.63 19.30 20.63
N ASN A 278 -3.41 18.70 21.79
CA ASN A 278 -2.36 19.09 22.75
C ASN A 278 -0.93 18.81 22.23
N LEU A 279 -0.77 18.10 21.12
CA LEU A 279 0.54 17.84 20.51
C LEU A 279 0.98 18.99 19.60
N LEU A 280 0.05 19.90 19.23
CA LEU A 280 0.40 21.10 18.50
C LEU A 280 0.88 22.17 19.50
N SER A 281 2.04 22.73 19.25
CA SER A 281 2.48 23.95 19.97
C SER A 281 1.63 25.16 19.58
N ASP A 282 1.62 26.20 20.39
CA ASP A 282 0.95 27.47 20.01
C ASP A 282 1.55 28.06 18.76
N TYR A 283 2.84 27.84 18.54
CA TYR A 283 3.53 28.25 17.33
C TYR A 283 3.00 27.54 16.08
N ASP A 284 2.89 26.20 16.13
CA ASP A 284 2.32 25.41 15.02
C ASP A 284 0.86 25.77 14.75
N ARG A 285 0.06 25.99 15.82
CA ARG A 285 -1.33 26.43 15.69
C ARG A 285 -1.45 27.76 14.94
N ASN A 286 -0.52 28.68 15.20
CA ASN A 286 -0.49 29.98 14.51
C ASN A 286 -0.09 29.82 13.05
N ILE A 287 0.94 29.01 12.76
CA ILE A 287 1.29 28.66 11.35
C ILE A 287 0.08 28.08 10.64
N ILE A 288 -0.54 27.03 11.19
CA ILE A 288 -1.71 26.37 10.59
C ILE A 288 -2.81 27.39 10.25
N LYS A 289 -3.14 28.29 11.17
CA LYS A 289 -4.18 29.30 10.94
C LYS A 289 -3.86 30.24 9.79
N GLU A 290 -2.60 30.55 9.57
CA GLU A 290 -2.13 31.46 8.52
C GLU A 290 -1.88 30.77 7.17
N LEU A 291 -1.89 29.44 7.11
CA LEU A 291 -1.72 28.71 5.84
C LEU A 291 -2.81 29.09 4.84
N PRO A 292 -2.45 29.26 3.56
CA PRO A 292 -3.41 29.52 2.50
C PRO A 292 -4.27 28.28 2.26
N LEU A 293 -5.56 28.49 2.23
CA LEU A 293 -6.53 27.49 1.81
C LEU A 293 -6.89 27.65 0.33
N THR A 294 -6.97 28.90 -0.11
CA THR A 294 -7.05 29.37 -1.50
C THR A 294 -6.28 30.69 -1.60
N VAL A 295 -6.17 31.25 -2.81
CA VAL A 295 -5.50 32.55 -3.04
C VAL A 295 -6.07 33.64 -2.11
N ASP A 296 -7.37 33.62 -1.81
CA ASP A 296 -8.07 34.67 -1.07
C ASP A 296 -8.59 34.23 0.32
N CYS A 297 -8.21 33.04 0.79
CA CYS A 297 -8.72 32.47 2.05
C CYS A 297 -7.65 31.73 2.81
N LYS A 298 -7.47 32.07 4.08
CA LYS A 298 -6.62 31.32 5.02
C LYS A 298 -7.44 30.32 5.83
N ILE A 299 -6.76 29.37 6.44
CA ILE A 299 -7.40 28.38 7.32
C ILE A 299 -8.22 29.05 8.43
N LYS A 300 -7.69 30.12 9.07
CA LYS A 300 -8.41 30.87 10.11
C LYS A 300 -9.76 31.42 9.61
N ASP A 301 -9.77 32.01 8.42
CA ASP A 301 -10.98 32.61 7.85
C ASP A 301 -12.05 31.52 7.58
N PHE A 302 -11.60 30.36 7.13
CA PHE A 302 -12.46 29.21 6.90
C PHE A 302 -13.07 28.64 8.19
N ILE A 303 -12.24 28.39 9.23
CA ILE A 303 -12.73 27.80 10.49
C ILE A 303 -13.60 28.77 11.29
N GLU A 304 -13.48 30.08 11.10
CA GLU A 304 -14.30 31.12 11.71
C GLU A 304 -15.56 31.43 10.89
N GLY A 305 -15.73 30.86 9.72
CA GLY A 305 -16.91 31.05 8.86
C GLY A 305 -16.96 32.41 8.18
N GLN A 306 -15.82 33.12 8.08
CA GLN A 306 -15.78 34.49 7.52
C GLN A 306 -15.92 34.53 5.99
N LYS A 307 -15.66 33.39 5.31
CA LYS A 307 -15.78 33.23 3.85
C LYS A 307 -16.47 31.91 3.50
N PRO A 308 -17.77 31.75 3.80
CA PRO A 308 -18.48 30.49 3.62
C PRO A 308 -18.63 30.03 2.16
N ASP A 309 -18.54 30.98 1.21
CA ASP A 309 -18.81 30.72 -0.20
C ASP A 309 -17.62 30.15 -0.99
N ILE A 310 -16.40 30.25 -0.46
CA ILE A 310 -15.17 29.84 -1.19
C ILE A 310 -15.01 28.34 -1.23
N LEU A 311 -15.59 27.59 -0.29
CA LEU A 311 -15.43 26.14 -0.17
C LEU A 311 -16.76 25.49 0.22
N LYS A 312 -17.70 25.48 -0.71
CA LYS A 312 -18.98 24.78 -0.54
C LYS A 312 -18.87 23.27 -0.67
N GLU A 313 -17.80 22.80 -1.28
CA GLU A 313 -17.60 21.36 -1.50
C GLU A 313 -17.15 20.64 -0.24
N GLY A 314 -17.81 19.53 0.05
CA GLY A 314 -17.35 18.53 1.01
C GLY A 314 -16.08 17.83 0.52
N MET A 315 -15.71 16.74 1.15
CA MET A 315 -14.68 15.86 0.65
C MET A 315 -15.10 14.40 0.79
N GLU A 316 -14.66 13.60 -0.16
CA GLU A 316 -14.74 12.15 -0.10
C GLU A 316 -13.33 11.58 -0.15
N PHE A 317 -13.05 10.61 0.72
CA PHE A 317 -11.78 9.89 0.73
C PHE A 317 -11.99 8.46 1.27
N TYR A 318 -10.99 7.61 1.11
CA TYR A 318 -10.98 6.30 1.73
C TYR A 318 -10.18 6.35 3.02
N GLY A 319 -10.80 5.89 4.12
CA GLY A 319 -10.13 5.74 5.40
C GLY A 319 -8.95 4.78 5.30
N ILE A 320 -7.95 4.98 6.16
CA ILE A 320 -6.70 4.21 6.14
C ILE A 320 -6.91 2.71 6.39
N SER A 321 -7.96 2.37 7.12
CA SER A 321 -8.34 1.01 7.52
C SER A 321 -9.81 0.97 7.96
N LEU A 322 -10.32 -0.23 8.31
CA LEU A 322 -11.52 -0.35 9.13
C LEU A 322 -11.15 -0.87 10.52
N ASP A 323 -11.87 -0.42 11.54
CA ASP A 323 -11.77 -0.92 12.90
C ASP A 323 -12.41 -2.31 13.08
N SER A 324 -12.38 -2.85 14.29
CA SER A 324 -13.00 -4.14 14.63
C SER A 324 -14.53 -4.16 14.46
N GLU A 325 -15.17 -3.00 14.43
CA GLU A 325 -16.59 -2.84 14.16
C GLU A 325 -16.88 -2.58 12.67
N CYS A 326 -15.86 -2.71 11.82
CA CYS A 326 -15.93 -2.45 10.38
C CYS A 326 -16.29 -1.01 10.00
N LYS A 327 -15.94 -0.04 10.85
CA LYS A 327 -16.09 1.40 10.57
C LYS A 327 -14.80 1.95 10.01
N PRO A 328 -14.85 2.87 9.03
CA PRO A 328 -13.65 3.53 8.52
C PRO A 328 -12.88 4.27 9.63
N VAL A 329 -11.58 4.03 9.68
CA VAL A 329 -10.65 4.87 10.44
C VAL A 329 -10.43 6.13 9.63
N GLU A 330 -11.01 7.25 10.06
CA GLU A 330 -11.15 8.50 9.31
C GLU A 330 -9.83 9.28 9.23
N VAL A 331 -8.88 8.72 8.50
CA VAL A 331 -7.56 9.32 8.25
C VAL A 331 -7.36 9.43 6.75
N MET A 332 -7.14 10.65 6.25
CA MET A 332 -6.69 10.86 4.88
C MET A 332 -5.28 10.29 4.73
N ASN A 333 -4.99 9.68 3.59
CA ASN A 333 -3.72 8.99 3.37
C ASN A 333 -3.29 9.02 1.89
N SER A 334 -2.01 8.71 1.64
CA SER A 334 -1.42 8.67 0.29
C SER A 334 -1.59 7.34 -0.43
N ASP A 335 -2.30 6.36 0.13
CA ASP A 335 -2.47 5.03 -0.47
C ASP A 335 -3.25 5.06 -1.79
N THR A 336 -3.91 6.18 -2.11
CA THR A 336 -4.47 6.42 -3.45
C THR A 336 -3.42 6.30 -4.57
N GLY A 337 -2.13 6.45 -4.24
CA GLY A 337 -1.02 6.15 -5.16
C GLY A 337 -1.05 4.72 -5.71
N PHE A 338 -1.44 3.74 -4.91
CA PHE A 338 -1.68 2.36 -5.40
C PHE A 338 -2.78 2.34 -6.47
N GLY A 339 -3.89 3.05 -6.22
CA GLY A 339 -5.01 3.11 -7.16
C GLY A 339 -4.61 3.70 -8.51
N PHE A 340 -3.81 4.78 -8.50
CA PHE A 340 -3.28 5.38 -9.73
C PHE A 340 -2.30 4.44 -10.45
N LEU A 341 -1.34 3.87 -9.72
CA LEU A 341 -0.29 3.02 -10.31
C LEU A 341 -0.84 1.70 -10.86
N LEU A 342 -1.79 1.08 -10.14
CA LEU A 342 -2.35 -0.23 -10.46
C LEU A 342 -3.58 -0.16 -11.35
N ASP A 343 -4.01 1.05 -11.76
CA ASP A 343 -5.18 1.24 -12.63
C ASP A 343 -6.51 0.72 -12.01
N GLU A 344 -6.70 1.02 -10.72
CA GLU A 344 -7.84 0.51 -9.94
C GLU A 344 -8.89 1.58 -9.60
N MET A 345 -8.85 2.73 -10.24
CA MET A 345 -9.75 3.86 -9.96
C MET A 345 -10.57 4.24 -11.19
N ASP A 346 -11.84 4.59 -10.98
CA ASP A 346 -12.64 5.24 -12.00
C ASP A 346 -12.37 6.76 -12.07
N ILE A 347 -12.95 7.43 -13.07
CA ILE A 347 -12.75 8.87 -13.31
C ILE A 347 -13.12 9.71 -12.07
N LYS A 348 -14.26 9.42 -11.44
CA LYS A 348 -14.72 10.17 -10.26
C LYS A 348 -13.79 9.97 -9.07
N GLU A 349 -13.32 8.77 -8.86
CA GLU A 349 -12.37 8.44 -7.79
C GLU A 349 -11.03 9.15 -8.01
N MET A 350 -10.53 9.17 -9.26
CA MET A 350 -9.32 9.92 -9.61
C MET A 350 -9.50 11.43 -9.35
N GLU A 351 -10.65 12.00 -9.69
CA GLU A 351 -10.94 13.42 -9.41
C GLU A 351 -10.88 13.74 -7.92
N GLU A 352 -11.52 12.91 -7.07
CA GLU A 352 -11.47 13.10 -5.61
C GLU A 352 -10.06 12.87 -5.04
N ALA A 353 -9.34 11.85 -5.50
CA ALA A 353 -7.96 11.59 -5.09
C ALA A 353 -7.01 12.73 -5.46
N VAL A 354 -7.14 13.30 -6.66
CA VAL A 354 -6.37 14.49 -7.08
C VAL A 354 -6.70 15.69 -6.18
N LYS A 355 -7.97 15.92 -5.82
CA LYS A 355 -8.36 16.97 -4.88
C LYS A 355 -7.74 16.78 -3.50
N ILE A 356 -7.71 15.54 -2.99
CA ILE A 356 -7.11 15.21 -1.68
C ILE A 356 -5.59 15.44 -1.72
N ALA A 357 -4.92 15.05 -2.79
CA ALA A 357 -3.47 15.20 -2.93
C ALA A 357 -3.01 16.64 -3.24
N SER A 358 -3.83 17.46 -3.92
CA SER A 358 -3.41 18.77 -4.42
C SER A 358 -3.60 19.94 -3.45
N LEU A 359 -4.34 19.76 -2.36
CA LEU A 359 -4.62 20.85 -1.42
C LEU A 359 -3.88 20.68 -0.10
N THR A 360 -3.64 21.83 0.54
CA THR A 360 -2.70 21.98 1.65
C THR A 360 -3.19 21.39 2.97
N TYR A 361 -2.26 20.79 3.72
CA TYR A 361 -2.40 20.45 5.13
C TYR A 361 -2.80 21.70 5.96
N PRO A 362 -3.64 21.60 7.01
CA PRO A 362 -4.20 20.35 7.56
C PRO A 362 -5.47 19.88 6.86
N ARG A 363 -6.03 20.66 5.94
CA ARG A 363 -7.29 20.26 5.30
C ARG A 363 -7.13 19.02 4.43
N ARG A 364 -5.96 18.83 3.78
CA ARG A 364 -5.66 17.70 2.89
C ARG A 364 -4.19 17.27 3.04
N LEU A 365 -3.56 16.67 2.03
CA LEU A 365 -2.29 15.99 2.18
C LEU A 365 -1.06 16.81 1.79
N MET A 366 -1.18 17.85 0.96
CA MET A 366 -0.04 18.56 0.40
C MET A 366 0.68 19.42 1.45
N THR A 367 2.01 19.33 1.48
CA THR A 367 2.89 20.18 2.30
C THR A 367 4.07 20.70 1.46
N ALA A 368 4.87 21.56 2.04
CA ALA A 368 6.13 22.02 1.42
C ALA A 368 7.17 20.90 1.27
N GLY A 369 7.00 19.78 1.97
CA GLY A 369 7.87 18.59 1.87
C GLY A 369 7.31 17.49 0.97
N GLY A 370 6.08 17.60 0.48
CA GLY A 370 5.40 16.58 -0.32
C GLY A 370 4.08 16.13 0.29
N LEU A 371 3.60 14.96 -0.12
CA LEU A 371 2.34 14.39 0.35
C LEU A 371 2.52 13.66 1.67
N LEU A 372 1.70 14.00 2.64
CA LEU A 372 1.64 13.27 3.91
C LEU A 372 1.15 11.85 3.70
N THR A 373 1.83 10.92 4.34
CA THR A 373 1.47 9.51 4.40
C THR A 373 0.14 9.29 5.12
N ALA A 374 -0.07 10.04 6.21
CA ALA A 374 -1.34 10.07 6.93
C ALA A 374 -1.64 11.48 7.46
N ASN A 375 -2.91 11.87 7.41
CA ASN A 375 -3.38 13.13 7.99
C ASN A 375 -4.66 12.91 8.79
N PRO A 376 -4.59 12.88 10.13
CA PRO A 376 -5.73 12.66 11.00
C PRO A 376 -6.49 13.94 11.38
N SER A 377 -6.19 15.09 10.78
CA SER A 377 -6.70 16.41 11.22
C SER A 377 -8.22 16.58 11.13
N VAL A 378 -8.87 15.79 10.27
CA VAL A 378 -10.35 15.80 10.14
C VAL A 378 -11.01 14.66 10.91
N SER A 379 -10.27 13.87 11.67
CA SER A 379 -10.84 12.84 12.55
C SER A 379 -11.36 13.44 13.87
N GLU A 380 -12.49 12.94 14.34
CA GLU A 380 -12.99 13.24 15.69
C GLU A 380 -12.34 12.37 16.77
N ASP A 381 -11.68 11.26 16.39
CA ASP A 381 -10.95 10.42 17.34
C ASP A 381 -9.58 11.02 17.69
N ARG A 382 -9.47 11.52 18.94
CA ARG A 382 -8.25 12.11 19.47
C ARG A 382 -7.09 11.12 19.59
N ASN A 383 -7.34 9.81 19.61
CA ASN A 383 -6.27 8.82 19.63
C ASN A 383 -5.51 8.80 18.32
N LEU A 384 -6.20 9.03 17.19
CA LEU A 384 -5.55 9.10 15.88
C LEU A 384 -4.54 10.26 15.80
N TRP A 385 -4.80 11.38 16.50
CA TRP A 385 -3.84 12.48 16.58
C TRP A 385 -2.56 12.09 17.31
N LYS A 386 -2.65 11.15 18.31
CA LYS A 386 -1.51 10.65 19.07
C LYS A 386 -0.78 9.53 18.31
N PHE A 387 -1.52 8.72 17.57
CA PHE A 387 -0.94 7.59 16.83
C PHE A 387 -0.19 8.03 15.58
N LEU A 388 -0.66 9.12 14.94
CA LEU A 388 -0.20 9.53 13.61
C LEU A 388 0.40 10.94 13.63
N THR A 389 1.42 11.12 14.46
CA THR A 389 2.15 12.38 14.62
C THR A 389 3.23 12.57 13.55
N VAL A 390 3.89 13.72 13.57
CA VAL A 390 5.09 14.02 12.76
C VAL A 390 6.33 13.21 13.17
N THR A 391 6.27 12.48 14.29
CA THR A 391 7.32 11.59 14.81
C THR A 391 6.90 10.12 14.75
N SER A 392 5.73 9.81 14.23
CA SER A 392 5.26 8.43 14.02
C SER A 392 5.67 7.95 12.65
N TYR A 393 6.29 6.77 12.56
CA TYR A 393 6.88 6.21 11.33
C TYR A 393 5.91 6.17 10.14
N HIS A 394 4.64 5.82 10.35
CA HIS A 394 3.56 5.87 9.34
C HIS A 394 2.53 6.98 9.62
N GLY A 395 2.95 8.04 10.31
CA GLY A 395 2.08 9.15 10.71
C GLY A 395 2.04 10.31 9.71
N THR A 396 2.09 11.52 10.26
CA THR A 396 2.11 12.78 9.51
C THR A 396 3.52 13.07 8.97
N VAL A 397 4.02 12.15 8.17
CA VAL A 397 5.36 12.12 7.55
C VAL A 397 5.22 11.93 6.04
N ILE A 398 6.33 12.01 5.31
CA ILE A 398 6.36 11.81 3.85
C ILE A 398 7.34 10.67 3.55
N TRP A 399 6.89 9.65 2.83
CA TRP A 399 7.69 8.52 2.39
C TRP A 399 8.13 8.70 0.94
N SER A 400 9.43 8.50 0.67
CA SER A 400 10.01 8.67 -0.66
C SER A 400 9.34 7.80 -1.72
N TRP A 401 9.15 6.51 -1.44
CA TRP A 401 8.54 5.60 -2.40
C TRP A 401 7.05 5.86 -2.65
N GLN A 402 6.32 6.37 -1.64
CA GLN A 402 4.92 6.79 -1.78
C GLN A 402 4.80 8.02 -2.69
N MET A 403 5.73 8.96 -2.58
CA MET A 403 5.82 10.11 -3.49
C MET A 403 6.01 9.64 -4.92
N THR A 404 7.03 8.83 -5.18
CA THR A 404 7.33 8.30 -6.53
C THR A 404 6.17 7.46 -7.10
N MET A 405 5.54 6.62 -6.26
CA MET A 405 4.38 5.83 -6.65
C MET A 405 3.22 6.73 -7.12
N MET A 406 2.94 7.80 -6.36
CA MET A 406 1.92 8.78 -6.71
C MET A 406 2.26 9.48 -8.03
N GLU A 407 3.47 9.96 -8.20
CA GLU A 407 3.94 10.66 -9.41
C GLU A 407 3.81 9.80 -10.66
N LYS A 408 4.35 8.58 -10.60
CA LYS A 408 4.23 7.62 -11.72
C LYS A 408 2.79 7.26 -12.03
N GLY A 409 2.01 6.98 -10.99
CA GLY A 409 0.59 6.67 -11.15
C GLY A 409 -0.19 7.82 -11.80
N LEU A 410 0.03 9.06 -11.34
CA LEU A 410 -0.59 10.25 -11.92
C LEU A 410 -0.21 10.44 -13.40
N LEU A 411 1.08 10.30 -13.75
CA LEU A 411 1.55 10.43 -15.13
C LEU A 411 0.96 9.33 -16.02
N TYR A 412 0.91 8.10 -15.53
CA TYR A 412 0.31 6.97 -16.23
C TYR A 412 -1.18 7.22 -16.53
N GLN A 413 -1.95 7.59 -15.51
CA GLN A 413 -3.38 7.84 -15.66
C GLN A 413 -3.65 9.11 -16.48
N ALA A 414 -2.82 10.13 -16.36
CA ALA A 414 -2.95 11.33 -17.20
C ALA A 414 -2.84 11.00 -18.70
N LYS A 415 -1.90 10.12 -19.06
CA LYS A 415 -1.79 9.65 -20.45
C LYS A 415 -3.03 8.88 -20.90
N LYS A 416 -3.51 7.97 -20.06
CA LYS A 416 -4.66 7.11 -20.35
C LYS A 416 -5.96 7.90 -20.47
N THR A 417 -6.15 8.92 -19.65
CA THR A 417 -7.39 9.72 -19.61
C THR A 417 -7.40 10.92 -20.55
N ALA A 418 -6.30 11.23 -21.21
CA ALA A 418 -6.14 12.44 -22.04
C ALA A 418 -7.23 12.60 -23.14
N SER A 419 -7.67 11.48 -23.75
CA SER A 419 -8.72 11.46 -24.76
C SER A 419 -10.15 11.41 -24.20
N ILE A 420 -10.30 11.06 -22.91
CA ILE A 420 -11.61 10.83 -22.26
C ILE A 420 -12.00 12.05 -21.40
N ASN A 421 -11.05 12.54 -20.60
CA ASN A 421 -11.23 13.69 -19.72
C ASN A 421 -9.94 14.50 -19.67
N LYS A 422 -9.81 15.43 -20.62
CA LYS A 422 -8.60 16.27 -20.76
C LYS A 422 -8.33 17.10 -19.52
N GLU A 423 -9.37 17.67 -18.89
CA GLU A 423 -9.22 18.52 -17.69
C GLU A 423 -8.59 17.72 -16.52
N LEU A 424 -9.09 16.51 -16.28
CA LEU A 424 -8.51 15.64 -15.26
C LEU A 424 -7.08 15.22 -15.61
N SER A 425 -6.82 14.89 -16.89
CA SER A 425 -5.46 14.58 -17.36
C SER A 425 -4.49 15.73 -17.07
N ASP A 426 -4.89 16.96 -17.40
CA ASP A 426 -4.06 18.16 -17.15
C ASP A 426 -3.83 18.40 -15.64
N LYS A 427 -4.84 18.21 -14.80
CA LYS A 427 -4.73 18.29 -13.34
C LYS A 427 -3.76 17.24 -12.77
N MET A 428 -3.82 16.01 -13.24
CA MET A 428 -2.90 14.95 -12.82
C MET A 428 -1.46 15.25 -13.23
N ARG A 429 -1.22 15.73 -14.47
CA ARG A 429 0.11 16.17 -14.93
C ARG A 429 0.64 17.33 -14.08
N TYR A 430 -0.21 18.31 -13.81
CA TYR A 430 0.17 19.44 -12.97
C TYR A 430 0.58 18.97 -11.57
N LEU A 431 -0.24 18.12 -10.92
CA LEU A 431 0.06 17.61 -9.59
C LEU A 431 1.37 16.81 -9.57
N ALA A 432 1.58 15.90 -10.53
CA ALA A 432 2.84 15.16 -10.62
C ALA A 432 4.05 16.10 -10.79
N THR A 433 3.91 17.15 -11.63
CA THR A 433 4.96 18.14 -11.82
C THR A 433 5.27 18.92 -10.54
N GLU A 434 4.25 19.30 -9.75
CA GLU A 434 4.45 19.97 -8.48
C GLU A 434 5.15 19.08 -7.44
N LEU A 435 4.79 17.79 -7.38
CA LEU A 435 5.45 16.83 -6.50
C LEU A 435 6.94 16.68 -6.86
N ILE A 436 7.26 16.51 -8.14
CA ILE A 436 8.65 16.43 -8.64
C ILE A 436 9.44 17.72 -8.31
N LYS A 437 8.80 18.89 -8.41
CA LYS A 437 9.43 20.16 -8.01
C LYS A 437 9.74 20.20 -6.52
N ILE A 438 8.82 19.71 -5.68
CA ILE A 438 9.03 19.64 -4.23
C ILE A 438 10.19 18.69 -3.91
N GLU A 439 10.23 17.50 -4.52
CA GLU A 439 11.36 16.56 -4.34
C GLU A 439 12.71 17.18 -4.74
N ASN A 440 12.75 17.93 -5.83
CA ASN A 440 13.95 18.63 -6.24
C ASN A 440 14.33 19.75 -5.25
N ALA A 441 13.37 20.44 -4.65
CA ALA A 441 13.59 21.53 -3.70
C ALA A 441 14.08 21.06 -2.34
N ILE A 442 13.71 19.86 -1.88
CA ILE A 442 14.18 19.27 -0.61
C ILE A 442 15.60 18.67 -0.73
N GLY A 443 16.17 18.62 -1.95
CA GLY A 443 17.56 18.24 -2.21
C GLY A 443 17.85 16.77 -1.84
N GLU A 444 18.90 16.56 -1.03
CA GLU A 444 19.35 15.20 -0.67
C GLU A 444 18.33 14.41 0.17
N MET A 445 17.44 15.09 0.88
CA MET A 445 16.40 14.42 1.68
C MET A 445 15.49 13.50 0.86
N ARG A 446 15.31 13.77 -0.44
CA ARG A 446 14.54 12.88 -1.33
C ARG A 446 15.10 11.45 -1.41
N ASN A 447 16.38 11.26 -1.05
CA ASN A 447 17.05 9.97 -1.03
C ASN A 447 16.90 9.25 0.32
N PHE A 448 16.31 9.89 1.33
CA PHE A 448 15.99 9.24 2.59
C PHE A 448 14.76 8.35 2.42
N GLU A 449 14.59 7.40 3.30
CA GLU A 449 13.39 6.57 3.34
C GLU A 449 12.15 7.43 3.56
N LEU A 450 12.20 8.29 4.57
CA LEU A 450 11.13 9.24 4.89
C LEU A 450 11.70 10.53 5.51
N TRP A 451 10.88 11.56 5.50
CA TRP A 451 11.14 12.83 6.16
C TRP A 451 9.83 13.37 6.75
N THR A 452 9.92 14.46 7.50
CA THR A 452 8.77 15.07 8.17
C THR A 452 8.69 16.56 7.93
N ILE A 453 7.71 17.21 8.56
CA ILE A 453 7.51 18.66 8.51
C ILE A 453 7.69 19.27 9.90
N LYS A 454 8.28 20.47 9.95
CA LYS A 454 8.44 21.27 11.15
C LYS A 454 8.08 22.72 10.88
N GLY A 455 7.46 23.38 11.86
CA GLY A 455 7.17 24.82 11.79
C GLY A 455 8.45 25.65 11.75
N ASP A 456 8.57 26.56 10.80
CA ASP A 456 9.64 27.57 10.70
C ASP A 456 9.07 28.90 10.24
N LYS A 457 9.20 29.94 11.09
CA LYS A 457 8.64 31.29 10.88
C LYS A 457 7.12 31.26 10.67
N ASP A 458 6.67 31.31 9.44
CA ASP A 458 5.26 31.42 9.03
C ASP A 458 4.76 30.23 8.20
N LYS A 459 5.58 29.18 8.07
CA LYS A 459 5.31 28.00 7.24
C LYS A 459 5.84 26.71 7.84
N PHE A 460 5.41 25.58 7.30
CA PHE A 460 6.07 24.30 7.51
C PHE A 460 7.18 24.10 6.47
N ILE A 461 8.30 23.56 6.91
CA ILE A 461 9.42 23.13 6.06
C ILE A 461 9.66 21.63 6.20
N ALA A 462 10.24 21.01 5.19
CA ALA A 462 10.70 19.63 5.28
C ALA A 462 11.96 19.55 6.15
N VAL A 463 12.01 18.56 7.03
CA VAL A 463 13.15 18.27 7.89
C VAL A 463 13.39 16.75 7.96
N PRO A 464 14.61 16.27 8.22
CA PRO A 464 14.87 14.86 8.44
C PRO A 464 13.97 14.28 9.52
N TYR A 465 13.55 13.01 9.34
CA TYR A 465 12.79 12.30 10.36
C TYR A 465 13.63 12.11 11.62
N GLY A 466 13.01 12.15 12.81
CA GLY A 466 13.70 12.01 14.09
C GLY A 466 14.55 13.24 14.48
N GLU A 467 14.21 14.45 13.98
CA GLU A 467 14.90 15.72 14.29
C GLU A 467 16.41 15.71 13.99
N GLY A 468 16.84 14.91 13.01
CA GLY A 468 18.25 14.80 12.63
C GLY A 468 19.06 13.83 13.53
N SER A 469 18.41 13.06 14.40
CA SER A 469 19.05 11.88 14.98
C SER A 469 19.44 10.93 13.84
N GLU A 470 20.61 10.28 13.97
CA GLU A 470 20.99 9.22 13.03
C GLU A 470 20.03 8.04 13.18
N THR A 471 19.04 7.98 12.29
CA THR A 471 18.09 6.86 12.20
C THR A 471 18.28 6.19 10.85
N GLU A 472 17.95 4.93 10.73
CA GLU A 472 17.94 4.23 9.42
C GLU A 472 17.09 4.98 8.39
N SER A 473 16.02 5.63 8.84
CA SER A 473 15.10 6.41 8.01
C SER A 473 15.77 7.57 7.25
N ASN A 474 16.93 8.05 7.70
CA ASN A 474 17.71 9.11 7.07
C ASN A 474 18.81 8.55 6.14
N ALA A 475 18.93 7.24 6.00
CA ALA A 475 19.86 6.60 5.09
C ALA A 475 19.27 6.43 3.69
N VAL A 476 20.12 6.32 2.68
CA VAL A 476 19.70 5.89 1.35
C VAL A 476 19.37 4.40 1.40
N GLN A 477 18.12 4.07 1.14
CA GLN A 477 17.61 2.71 1.14
C GLN A 477 17.08 2.31 -0.24
N LEU A 478 16.77 1.02 -0.42
CA LEU A 478 16.18 0.54 -1.66
C LEU A 478 14.85 1.26 -1.99
N TRP A 479 14.06 1.59 -0.98
CA TRP A 479 12.81 2.35 -1.11
C TRP A 479 13.00 3.72 -1.74
N SER A 480 14.05 4.44 -1.35
CA SER A 480 14.33 5.79 -1.86
C SER A 480 14.90 5.80 -3.28
N THR A 481 15.47 4.68 -3.75
CA THR A 481 16.00 4.58 -5.12
C THR A 481 14.91 4.54 -6.19
N VAL A 482 13.64 4.34 -5.82
CA VAL A 482 12.53 4.28 -6.79
C VAL A 482 12.34 5.58 -7.58
N SER A 483 12.75 6.73 -7.03
CA SER A 483 12.74 8.03 -7.72
C SER A 483 13.59 8.03 -9.00
N LEU A 484 14.57 7.14 -9.11
CA LEU A 484 15.36 6.96 -10.33
C LEU A 484 14.52 6.54 -11.54
N SER A 485 13.36 5.91 -11.30
CA SER A 485 12.44 5.56 -12.38
C SER A 485 11.82 6.76 -13.09
N LEU A 486 11.80 7.94 -12.45
CA LEU A 486 11.30 9.18 -13.04
C LEU A 486 12.36 9.87 -13.92
N LEU A 487 13.63 9.52 -13.73
CA LEU A 487 14.74 10.08 -14.50
C LEU A 487 14.93 9.37 -15.84
N ASN A 488 14.23 8.28 -16.12
CA ASN A 488 14.34 7.57 -17.38
C ASN A 488 13.70 8.38 -18.51
N PRO A 489 14.51 8.88 -19.50
CA PRO A 489 13.98 9.67 -20.61
C PRO A 489 13.01 8.89 -21.52
N PHE A 490 12.97 7.56 -21.40
CA PHE A 490 12.03 6.70 -22.15
C PHE A 490 10.64 6.59 -21.46
N ASN A 491 10.50 7.11 -20.25
CA ASN A 491 9.24 7.08 -19.49
C ASN A 491 8.46 8.39 -19.53
N VAL A 492 8.91 9.38 -20.31
CA VAL A 492 8.08 10.54 -20.63
C VAL A 492 7.11 10.09 -21.72
N PRO A 493 5.81 9.96 -21.41
CA PRO A 493 4.83 9.52 -22.38
C PRO A 493 4.67 10.53 -23.51
#